data_b30a9810fa3f6b5fdeb07ca2c21bf8fd
#
_entry.id   b30a9810fa3f6b5fdeb07ca2c21bf8fd
#
_cell.length_a   1.000
_cell.length_b   1.000
_cell.length_c   1.000
_cell.angle_alpha   90.00
_cell.angle_beta   90.00
_cell.angle_gamma   90.00
#
_symmetry.space_group_name_H-M   'P 1'
#
loop_
_entity.id
_entity.type
_entity.pdbx_description
1 polymer ?
#
loop_
_entity_poly.entity_id
_entity_poly.type
_entity_poly.pdbx_seq_one_letter_code
_entity_poly.pdbx_strand_id
1 'polypeptide(L)'
;QACELNPALLASWNQLYKYFTENKNQPASDHAKEQIEKLKSLLSTLLYIDQIMNEGRLGVAETQCRAFLKNNPTHTYAMSLLSEIANRLGYFDDAELLLEKAVEFKPNDGDLRMKYAQILRKKQKFAKTLEQVNILCEQYPDNHIYQAQKASEIMQNGDHEGAIKLLDNILQKNPYNFSSFTSKGHAQKTLGQTDQAIKSYQSAYKIKSDHGEAFFSLANLKTYSFSSEELNGMREQVKRIDLSLRDKSYFHFALAQACESIGEFDEAFSHLEKGNKIKNDQSKYSIERMDAELQAQIDVCDEDFFSDLGIGGHMTKDPIFILGLPRAGSTLIEQILASHSMIDGTLELPNILSIAQSLRGDDIYGKLGNYPKSMKSLTS
;
A
#
# COMPACT_ATOMS: atom_id res chain seq x y z
N GLN A 1 -10.10 3.86 18.44
CA GLN A 1 -9.66 5.14 17.82
C GLN A 1 -8.37 5.68 18.44
N ALA A 2 -8.29 6.01 19.77
CA ALA A 2 -7.07 6.58 20.36
C ALA A 2 -5.85 5.67 20.21
N CYS A 3 -5.98 4.36 20.40
CA CYS A 3 -4.89 3.39 20.21
C CYS A 3 -4.59 3.10 18.72
N GLU A 4 -5.54 3.33 17.83
CA GLU A 4 -5.34 3.24 16.38
C GLU A 4 -4.57 4.46 15.86
N LEU A 5 -4.88 5.65 16.41
CA LEU A 5 -4.21 6.91 16.06
C LEU A 5 -2.80 7.00 16.66
N ASN A 6 -2.61 6.48 17.87
CA ASN A 6 -1.33 6.44 18.55
C ASN A 6 -1.19 5.18 19.40
N PRO A 7 -0.61 4.09 18.82
CA PRO A 7 -0.41 2.82 19.52
C PRO A 7 0.53 2.89 20.74
N ALA A 8 1.33 3.96 20.88
CA ALA A 8 2.25 4.15 22.00
C ALA A 8 1.55 4.70 23.28
N LEU A 9 0.25 5.01 23.23
CA LEU A 9 -0.49 5.54 24.37
C LEU A 9 -0.81 4.45 25.40
N LEU A 10 0.10 4.21 26.32
CA LEU A 10 -0.06 3.24 27.40
C LEU A 10 -1.35 3.47 28.22
N ALA A 11 -1.74 4.73 28.48
CA ALA A 11 -2.96 5.07 29.19
C ALA A 11 -4.23 4.58 28.48
N SER A 12 -4.28 4.72 27.16
CA SER A 12 -5.41 4.26 26.33
C SER A 12 -5.50 2.73 26.31
N TRP A 13 -4.38 2.02 26.24
CA TRP A 13 -4.37 0.57 26.33
C TRP A 13 -4.81 0.05 27.70
N ASN A 14 -4.44 0.73 28.79
CA ASN A 14 -4.93 0.39 30.13
C ASN A 14 -6.45 0.59 30.26
N GLN A 15 -7.01 1.63 29.64
CA GLN A 15 -8.47 1.85 29.61
C GLN A 15 -9.18 0.77 28.78
N LEU A 16 -8.65 0.41 27.61
CA LEU A 16 -9.19 -0.69 26.78
C LEU A 16 -9.14 -2.01 27.50
N TYR A 17 -8.03 -2.33 28.15
CA TYR A 17 -7.91 -3.55 28.94
C TYR A 17 -8.99 -3.66 30.02
N LYS A 18 -9.20 -2.58 30.78
CA LYS A 18 -10.26 -2.51 31.79
C LYS A 18 -11.64 -2.70 31.17
N TYR A 19 -11.94 -1.97 30.09
CA TYR A 19 -13.21 -2.06 29.37
C TYR A 19 -13.50 -3.46 28.86
N PHE A 20 -12.56 -4.10 28.18
CA PHE A 20 -12.75 -5.44 27.64
C PHE A 20 -12.84 -6.52 28.72
N THR A 21 -12.14 -6.36 29.84
CA THR A 21 -12.24 -7.23 30.99
C THR A 21 -13.63 -7.14 31.63
N GLU A 22 -14.14 -5.94 31.83
CA GLU A 22 -15.48 -5.69 32.38
C GLU A 22 -16.59 -6.22 31.46
N ASN A 23 -16.41 -6.14 30.13
CA ASN A 23 -17.36 -6.64 29.13
C ASN A 23 -17.14 -8.13 28.76
N LYS A 24 -16.29 -8.87 29.48
CA LYS A 24 -15.99 -10.30 29.27
C LYS A 24 -15.54 -10.64 27.85
N ASN A 25 -14.91 -9.68 27.16
CA ASN A 25 -14.31 -9.92 25.84
C ASN A 25 -12.86 -10.37 26.01
N GLN A 26 -12.67 -11.67 26.28
CA GLN A 26 -11.36 -12.24 26.61
C GLN A 26 -10.31 -12.03 25.51
N PRO A 27 -10.59 -12.29 24.20
CA PRO A 27 -9.57 -12.07 23.17
C PRO A 27 -9.08 -10.63 23.08
N ALA A 28 -9.98 -9.66 23.20
CA ALA A 28 -9.63 -8.24 23.16
C ALA A 28 -8.90 -7.78 24.44
N SER A 29 -9.26 -8.34 25.59
CA SER A 29 -8.58 -8.11 26.87
C SER A 29 -7.15 -8.65 26.83
N ASP A 30 -6.95 -9.87 26.33
CA ASP A 30 -5.63 -10.50 26.21
C ASP A 30 -4.74 -9.71 25.26
N HIS A 31 -5.27 -9.25 24.13
CA HIS A 31 -4.55 -8.37 23.20
C HIS A 31 -4.14 -7.04 23.86
N ALA A 32 -5.05 -6.38 24.57
CA ALA A 32 -4.75 -5.15 25.27
C ALA A 32 -3.67 -5.34 26.36
N LYS A 33 -3.73 -6.47 27.09
CA LYS A 33 -2.71 -6.86 28.08
C LYS A 33 -1.34 -7.05 27.44
N GLU A 34 -1.28 -7.77 26.33
CA GLU A 34 -0.03 -7.97 25.57
C GLU A 34 0.59 -6.64 25.15
N GLN A 35 -0.21 -5.71 24.61
CA GLN A 35 0.28 -4.37 24.24
C GLN A 35 0.79 -3.58 25.45
N ILE A 36 0.12 -3.65 26.59
CA ILE A 36 0.58 -3.02 27.85
C ILE A 36 1.93 -3.58 28.28
N GLU A 37 2.11 -4.90 28.27
CA GLU A 37 3.38 -5.53 28.65
C GLU A 37 4.50 -5.15 27.70
N LYS A 38 4.23 -5.15 26.39
CA LYS A 38 5.16 -4.70 25.36
C LYS A 38 5.59 -3.24 25.59
N LEU A 39 4.65 -2.33 25.80
CA LEU A 39 4.95 -0.92 26.05
C LEU A 39 5.74 -0.69 27.34
N LYS A 40 5.41 -1.41 28.42
CA LYS A 40 6.16 -1.34 29.67
C LYS A 40 7.62 -1.83 29.56
N SER A 41 7.88 -2.75 28.64
CA SER A 41 9.22 -3.29 28.41
C SER A 41 10.11 -2.35 27.57
N LEU A 42 9.54 -1.32 26.91
CA LEU A 42 10.27 -0.38 26.10
C LEU A 42 10.88 0.74 26.95
N LEU A 43 12.06 1.22 26.51
CA LEU A 43 12.66 2.40 27.12
C LEU A 43 11.77 3.64 26.85
N SER A 44 11.63 4.49 27.84
CA SER A 44 10.82 5.72 27.75
C SER A 44 11.17 6.61 26.54
N THR A 45 12.44 6.62 26.17
CA THR A 45 12.93 7.34 24.98
C THR A 45 12.28 6.83 23.69
N LEU A 46 12.13 5.49 23.53
CA LEU A 46 11.51 4.92 22.33
C LEU A 46 10.02 5.18 22.27
N LEU A 47 9.33 5.16 23.41
CA LEU A 47 7.93 5.56 23.50
C LEU A 47 7.72 7.03 23.10
N TYR A 48 8.63 7.90 23.53
CA TYR A 48 8.59 9.31 23.13
C TYR A 48 8.84 9.48 21.63
N ILE A 49 9.82 8.75 21.05
CA ILE A 49 10.09 8.78 19.60
C ILE A 49 8.86 8.32 18.82
N ASP A 50 8.23 7.23 19.22
CA ASP A 50 7.02 6.70 18.57
C ASP A 50 5.86 7.72 18.67
N GLN A 51 5.68 8.37 19.81
CA GLN A 51 4.69 9.42 19.98
C GLN A 51 4.92 10.58 19.00
N ILE A 52 6.11 11.18 18.98
CA ILE A 52 6.40 12.34 18.10
C ILE A 52 6.37 11.97 16.60
N MET A 53 6.69 10.73 16.26
CA MET A 53 6.51 10.19 14.91
C MET A 53 5.02 10.18 14.53
N ASN A 54 4.15 9.75 15.43
CA ASN A 54 2.70 9.70 15.21
C ASN A 54 2.04 11.10 15.23
N GLU A 55 2.67 12.08 15.89
CA GLU A 55 2.32 13.51 15.79
C GLU A 55 2.73 14.15 14.44
N GLY A 56 3.41 13.39 13.56
CA GLY A 56 3.89 13.89 12.26
C GLY A 56 5.19 14.67 12.31
N ARG A 57 5.86 14.75 13.46
CA ARG A 57 7.13 15.47 13.68
C ARG A 57 8.32 14.60 13.28
N LEU A 58 8.34 14.14 12.02
CA LEU A 58 9.24 13.09 11.52
C LEU A 58 10.73 13.45 11.65
N GLY A 59 11.14 14.69 11.36
CA GLY A 59 12.55 15.09 11.46
C GLY A 59 13.09 15.07 12.90
N VAL A 60 12.24 15.41 13.88
CA VAL A 60 12.60 15.33 15.31
C VAL A 60 12.69 13.85 15.73
N ALA A 61 11.71 13.04 15.32
CA ALA A 61 11.71 11.60 15.59
C ALA A 61 12.95 10.91 15.03
N GLU A 62 13.33 11.23 13.79
CA GLU A 62 14.53 10.72 13.13
C GLU A 62 15.79 11.05 13.93
N THR A 63 16.00 12.32 14.27
CA THR A 63 17.17 12.79 15.02
C THR A 63 17.29 12.05 16.35
N GLN A 64 16.20 11.92 17.10
CA GLN A 64 16.18 11.21 18.37
C GLN A 64 16.42 9.71 18.21
N CYS A 65 15.85 9.09 17.19
CA CYS A 65 16.01 7.68 16.93
C CYS A 65 17.45 7.33 16.49
N ARG A 66 18.05 8.15 15.64
CA ARG A 66 19.47 8.01 15.25
C ARG A 66 20.40 8.19 16.46
N ALA A 67 20.15 9.16 17.33
CA ALA A 67 20.92 9.35 18.58
C ALA A 67 20.79 8.14 19.51
N PHE A 68 19.60 7.55 19.63
CA PHE A 68 19.39 6.34 20.41
C PHE A 68 20.16 5.15 19.82
N LEU A 69 20.09 4.93 18.51
CA LEU A 69 20.78 3.84 17.82
C LEU A 69 22.30 3.96 17.86
N LYS A 70 22.84 5.17 17.93
CA LYS A 70 24.30 5.37 18.10
C LYS A 70 24.83 4.71 19.37
N ASN A 71 24.02 4.71 20.44
CA ASN A 71 24.37 4.09 21.72
C ASN A 71 23.84 2.64 21.86
N ASN A 72 22.89 2.24 21.03
CA ASN A 72 22.24 0.94 21.04
C ASN A 72 22.13 0.36 19.62
N PRO A 73 23.26 0.05 18.95
CA PRO A 73 23.31 -0.20 17.51
C PRO A 73 22.57 -1.48 17.05
N THR A 74 22.28 -2.41 17.96
CA THR A 74 21.58 -3.67 17.66
C THR A 74 20.12 -3.67 18.15
N HIS A 75 19.58 -2.51 18.56
CA HIS A 75 18.24 -2.44 19.12
C HIS A 75 17.17 -2.50 18.00
N THR A 76 16.65 -3.68 17.74
CA THR A 76 15.77 -3.98 16.59
C THR A 76 14.48 -3.16 16.55
N TYR A 77 13.88 -2.85 17.71
CA TYR A 77 12.68 -1.99 17.73
C TYR A 77 13.01 -0.54 17.33
N ALA A 78 14.16 -0.01 17.76
CA ALA A 78 14.60 1.31 17.32
C ALA A 78 14.91 1.34 15.81
N MET A 79 15.53 0.27 15.28
CA MET A 79 15.69 0.11 13.82
C MET A 79 14.36 0.09 13.10
N SER A 80 13.37 -0.62 13.63
CA SER A 80 12.01 -0.65 13.08
C SER A 80 11.32 0.71 13.13
N LEU A 81 11.49 1.49 14.21
CA LEU A 81 10.97 2.86 14.29
C LEU A 81 11.65 3.78 13.27
N LEU A 82 12.98 3.72 13.19
CA LEU A 82 13.72 4.54 12.22
C LEU A 82 13.36 4.16 10.78
N SER A 83 13.14 2.87 10.50
CA SER A 83 12.68 2.43 9.19
C SER A 83 11.28 2.95 8.85
N GLU A 84 10.38 3.02 9.83
CA GLU A 84 9.04 3.59 9.62
C GLU A 84 9.12 5.10 9.39
N ILE A 85 9.98 5.80 10.12
CA ILE A 85 10.25 7.23 9.89
C ILE A 85 10.81 7.44 8.48
N ALA A 86 11.81 6.66 8.08
CA ALA A 86 12.40 6.69 6.75
C ALA A 86 11.36 6.39 5.65
N ASN A 87 10.51 5.39 5.87
CA ASN A 87 9.40 5.06 4.98
C ASN A 87 8.40 6.21 4.81
N ARG A 88 8.04 6.91 5.90
CA ARG A 88 7.15 8.09 5.85
C ARG A 88 7.80 9.30 5.17
N LEU A 89 9.12 9.42 5.26
CA LEU A 89 9.91 10.45 4.58
C LEU A 89 10.20 10.11 3.11
N GLY A 90 9.97 8.86 2.68
CA GLY A 90 10.26 8.39 1.32
C GLY A 90 11.66 7.80 1.13
N TYR A 91 12.43 7.64 2.19
CA TYR A 91 13.80 7.07 2.18
C TYR A 91 13.73 5.54 2.22
N PHE A 92 13.28 4.93 1.12
CA PHE A 92 13.03 3.50 1.08
C PHE A 92 14.30 2.65 1.14
N ASP A 93 15.44 3.18 0.71
CA ASP A 93 16.73 2.49 0.78
C ASP A 93 17.19 2.35 2.24
N ASP A 94 17.11 3.43 3.01
CA ASP A 94 17.40 3.43 4.44
C ASP A 94 16.44 2.50 5.20
N ALA A 95 15.15 2.56 4.87
CA ALA A 95 14.15 1.70 5.49
C ALA A 95 14.42 0.21 5.22
N GLU A 96 14.80 -0.15 3.99
CA GLU A 96 15.18 -1.51 3.61
C GLU A 96 16.39 -1.98 4.42
N LEU A 97 17.47 -1.20 4.43
CA LEU A 97 18.71 -1.55 5.14
C LEU A 97 18.49 -1.76 6.63
N LEU A 98 17.72 -0.87 7.27
CA LEU A 98 17.40 -0.96 8.69
C LEU A 98 16.60 -2.21 9.03
N LEU A 99 15.61 -2.58 8.21
CA LEU A 99 14.79 -3.76 8.44
C LEU A 99 15.55 -5.05 8.11
N GLU A 100 16.38 -5.06 7.07
CA GLU A 100 17.26 -6.18 6.77
C GLU A 100 18.14 -6.51 7.97
N LYS A 101 18.81 -5.49 8.54
CA LYS A 101 19.62 -5.66 9.75
C LYS A 101 18.80 -6.06 10.99
N ALA A 102 17.61 -5.48 11.17
CA ALA A 102 16.74 -5.86 12.27
C ALA A 102 16.31 -7.34 12.21
N VAL A 103 16.00 -7.84 11.00
CA VAL A 103 15.67 -9.26 10.76
C VAL A 103 16.89 -10.17 10.95
N GLU A 104 18.10 -9.72 10.57
CA GLU A 104 19.35 -10.46 10.88
C GLU A 104 19.54 -10.65 12.39
N PHE A 105 19.31 -9.61 13.21
CA PHE A 105 19.44 -9.69 14.66
C PHE A 105 18.31 -10.49 15.33
N LYS A 106 17.11 -10.48 14.75
CA LYS A 106 15.95 -11.23 15.27
C LYS A 106 15.22 -11.97 14.16
N PRO A 107 15.79 -13.09 13.66
CA PRO A 107 15.23 -13.81 12.50
C PRO A 107 13.86 -14.44 12.74
N ASN A 108 13.48 -14.64 14.00
CA ASN A 108 12.19 -15.23 14.39
C ASN A 108 11.14 -14.15 14.77
N ASP A 109 11.42 -12.87 14.55
CA ASP A 109 10.45 -11.81 14.79
C ASP A 109 9.60 -11.59 13.52
N GLY A 110 8.38 -12.14 13.54
CA GLY A 110 7.47 -12.10 12.40
C GLY A 110 7.03 -10.67 12.03
N ASP A 111 6.89 -9.79 13.02
CA ASP A 111 6.49 -8.40 12.78
C ASP A 111 7.59 -7.63 12.04
N LEU A 112 8.86 -7.81 12.43
CA LEU A 112 9.99 -7.21 11.73
C LEU A 112 10.09 -7.71 10.29
N ARG A 113 9.97 -9.02 10.09
CA ARG A 113 10.02 -9.63 8.77
C ARG A 113 8.87 -9.19 7.88
N MET A 114 7.66 -9.03 8.43
CA MET A 114 6.52 -8.50 7.69
C MET A 114 6.75 -7.05 7.25
N LYS A 115 7.27 -6.20 8.13
CA LYS A 115 7.64 -4.82 7.77
C LYS A 115 8.71 -4.79 6.68
N TYR A 116 9.69 -5.69 6.77
CA TYR A 116 10.73 -5.82 5.73
C TYR A 116 10.11 -6.21 4.38
N ALA A 117 9.23 -7.20 4.36
CA ALA A 117 8.51 -7.59 3.15
C ALA A 117 7.69 -6.42 2.57
N GLN A 118 7.04 -5.60 3.42
CA GLN A 118 6.29 -4.43 2.97
C GLN A 118 7.17 -3.35 2.32
N ILE A 119 8.37 -3.09 2.84
CA ILE A 119 9.32 -2.16 2.22
C ILE A 119 9.86 -2.72 0.91
N LEU A 120 10.23 -4.01 0.87
CA LEU A 120 10.64 -4.68 -0.36
C LEU A 120 9.57 -4.57 -1.45
N ARG A 121 8.29 -4.77 -1.08
CA ARG A 121 7.15 -4.61 -1.99
C ARG A 121 7.02 -3.18 -2.50
N LYS A 122 7.17 -2.17 -1.65
CA LYS A 122 7.17 -0.76 -2.07
C LYS A 122 8.27 -0.45 -3.07
N LYS A 123 9.43 -1.08 -2.88
CA LYS A 123 10.57 -1.00 -3.82
C LYS A 123 10.44 -1.97 -5.00
N GLN A 124 9.32 -2.67 -5.10
CA GLN A 124 8.99 -3.62 -6.18
C GLN A 124 10.00 -4.77 -6.36
N LYS A 125 10.66 -5.10 -5.27
CA LYS A 125 11.55 -6.28 -5.18
C LYS A 125 10.71 -7.54 -4.93
N PHE A 126 9.79 -7.86 -5.85
CA PHE A 126 8.75 -8.88 -5.66
C PHE A 126 9.30 -10.26 -5.33
N ALA A 127 10.40 -10.69 -5.97
CA ALA A 127 11.03 -11.97 -5.65
C ALA A 127 11.51 -12.04 -4.19
N LYS A 128 12.21 -11.00 -3.71
CA LYS A 128 12.64 -10.93 -2.31
C LYS A 128 11.46 -10.81 -1.35
N THR A 129 10.42 -10.07 -1.75
CA THR A 129 9.18 -9.97 -0.93
C THR A 129 8.57 -11.35 -0.73
N LEU A 130 8.39 -12.12 -1.81
CA LEU A 130 7.82 -13.47 -1.74
C LEU A 130 8.69 -14.40 -0.90
N GLU A 131 10.01 -14.31 -0.99
CA GLU A 131 10.95 -15.07 -0.14
C GLU A 131 10.69 -14.80 1.35
N GLN A 132 10.63 -13.51 1.76
CA GLN A 132 10.40 -13.15 3.16
C GLN A 132 9.02 -13.62 3.66
N VAL A 133 8.00 -13.52 2.81
CA VAL A 133 6.65 -13.97 3.14
C VAL A 133 6.57 -15.51 3.21
N ASN A 134 7.31 -16.25 2.39
CA ASN A 134 7.42 -17.70 2.49
C ASN A 134 8.02 -18.11 3.84
N ILE A 135 9.10 -17.48 4.27
CA ILE A 135 9.71 -17.73 5.60
C ILE A 135 8.69 -17.47 6.71
N LEU A 136 7.90 -16.39 6.62
CA LEU A 136 6.82 -16.13 7.60
C LEU A 136 5.78 -17.25 7.65
N CYS A 137 5.35 -17.74 6.49
CA CYS A 137 4.37 -18.83 6.42
C CYS A 137 4.94 -20.18 6.92
N GLU A 138 6.23 -20.41 6.77
CA GLU A 138 6.91 -21.59 7.31
C GLU A 138 7.06 -21.51 8.82
N GLN A 139 7.45 -20.35 9.36
CA GLN A 139 7.59 -20.14 10.79
C GLN A 139 6.24 -20.09 11.53
N TYR A 140 5.21 -19.57 10.87
CA TYR A 140 3.87 -19.36 11.46
C TYR A 140 2.77 -19.91 10.54
N PRO A 141 2.67 -21.25 10.36
CA PRO A 141 1.80 -21.88 9.35
C PRO A 141 0.31 -21.62 9.57
N ASP A 142 -0.12 -21.36 10.79
CA ASP A 142 -1.52 -21.07 11.12
C ASP A 142 -1.87 -19.57 11.12
N ASN A 143 -0.88 -18.71 10.86
CA ASN A 143 -1.14 -17.27 10.81
C ASN A 143 -1.78 -16.89 9.47
N HIS A 144 -3.10 -16.68 9.48
CA HIS A 144 -3.87 -16.33 8.29
C HIS A 144 -3.50 -14.98 7.68
N ILE A 145 -2.91 -14.04 8.46
CA ILE A 145 -2.45 -12.74 7.95
C ILE A 145 -1.25 -12.95 7.02
N TYR A 146 -0.29 -13.77 7.43
CA TYR A 146 0.88 -14.08 6.61
C TYR A 146 0.51 -14.89 5.36
N GLN A 147 -0.43 -15.82 5.50
CA GLN A 147 -0.95 -16.56 4.35
C GLN A 147 -1.69 -15.66 3.36
N ALA A 148 -2.49 -14.70 3.84
CA ALA A 148 -3.16 -13.72 2.99
C ALA A 148 -2.16 -12.80 2.27
N GLN A 149 -1.08 -12.40 2.96
CA GLN A 149 0.02 -11.67 2.33
C GLN A 149 0.68 -12.51 1.23
N LYS A 150 0.94 -13.81 1.50
CA LYS A 150 1.48 -14.72 0.49
C LYS A 150 0.58 -14.82 -0.74
N ALA A 151 -0.74 -14.94 -0.54
CA ALA A 151 -1.68 -14.95 -1.65
C ALA A 151 -1.58 -13.65 -2.49
N SER A 152 -1.45 -12.50 -1.83
CA SER A 152 -1.25 -11.21 -2.52
C SER A 152 0.04 -11.16 -3.33
N GLU A 153 1.15 -11.69 -2.82
CA GLU A 153 2.43 -11.73 -3.55
C GLU A 153 2.41 -12.70 -4.74
N ILE A 154 1.75 -13.85 -4.58
CA ILE A 154 1.57 -14.83 -5.65
C ILE A 154 0.73 -14.22 -6.80
N MET A 155 -0.33 -13.47 -6.45
CA MET A 155 -1.15 -12.74 -7.45
C MET A 155 -0.33 -11.71 -8.22
N GLN A 156 0.56 -10.98 -7.56
CA GLN A 156 1.44 -10.00 -8.21
C GLN A 156 2.41 -10.67 -9.20
N ASN A 157 2.79 -11.91 -8.95
CA ASN A 157 3.62 -12.71 -9.84
C ASN A 157 2.80 -13.45 -10.93
N GLY A 158 1.49 -13.16 -11.05
CA GLY A 158 0.62 -13.71 -12.09
C GLY A 158 -0.03 -15.06 -11.76
N ASP A 159 0.35 -15.72 -10.67
CA ASP A 159 -0.27 -17.01 -10.28
C ASP A 159 -1.59 -16.78 -9.51
N HIS A 160 -2.61 -16.38 -10.24
CA HIS A 160 -3.94 -16.14 -9.66
C HIS A 160 -4.64 -17.43 -9.20
N GLU A 161 -4.40 -18.55 -9.88
CA GLU A 161 -4.98 -19.84 -9.48
C GLU A 161 -4.37 -20.36 -8.16
N GLY A 162 -3.05 -20.27 -8.02
CA GLY A 162 -2.37 -20.60 -6.76
C GLY A 162 -2.85 -19.73 -5.60
N ALA A 163 -3.05 -18.44 -5.84
CA ALA A 163 -3.58 -17.52 -4.84
C ALA A 163 -5.01 -17.88 -4.42
N ILE A 164 -5.90 -18.24 -5.37
CA ILE A 164 -7.27 -18.68 -5.04
C ILE A 164 -7.24 -19.92 -4.15
N LYS A 165 -6.42 -20.93 -4.46
CA LYS A 165 -6.28 -22.14 -3.63
C LYS A 165 -5.85 -21.81 -2.21
N LEU A 166 -4.90 -20.88 -2.06
CA LEU A 166 -4.43 -20.46 -0.74
C LEU A 166 -5.51 -19.69 0.02
N LEU A 167 -6.25 -18.79 -0.65
CA LEU A 167 -7.35 -18.05 -0.07
C LEU A 167 -8.51 -18.97 0.33
N ASP A 168 -8.79 -20.02 -0.45
CA ASP A 168 -9.78 -21.04 -0.09
C ASP A 168 -9.40 -21.79 1.19
N ASN A 169 -8.13 -22.14 1.37
CA ASN A 169 -7.64 -22.75 2.60
C ASN A 169 -7.79 -21.81 3.81
N ILE A 170 -7.53 -20.51 3.63
CA ILE A 170 -7.76 -19.52 4.68
C ILE A 170 -9.25 -19.44 5.03
N LEU A 171 -10.12 -19.40 4.03
CA LEU A 171 -11.57 -19.29 4.20
C LEU A 171 -12.21 -20.55 4.81
N GLN A 172 -11.64 -21.73 4.58
CA GLN A 172 -12.06 -22.96 5.27
C GLN A 172 -11.80 -22.89 6.78
N LYS A 173 -10.66 -22.30 7.19
CA LYS A 173 -10.30 -22.12 8.60
C LYS A 173 -11.00 -20.91 9.24
N ASN A 174 -11.22 -19.86 8.47
CA ASN A 174 -11.86 -18.62 8.91
C ASN A 174 -12.89 -18.13 7.90
N PRO A 175 -14.13 -18.64 7.94
CA PRO A 175 -15.20 -18.30 7.01
C PRO A 175 -15.67 -16.84 7.07
N TYR A 176 -15.29 -16.09 8.11
CA TYR A 176 -15.67 -14.70 8.32
C TYR A 176 -14.58 -13.71 7.90
N ASN A 177 -13.56 -14.15 7.19
CA ASN A 177 -12.49 -13.28 6.69
C ASN A 177 -12.92 -12.56 5.40
N PHE A 178 -13.58 -11.40 5.55
CA PHE A 178 -14.07 -10.59 4.44
C PHE A 178 -12.93 -10.14 3.49
N SER A 179 -11.75 -9.84 4.02
CA SER A 179 -10.60 -9.41 3.21
C SER A 179 -10.11 -10.52 2.27
N SER A 180 -10.08 -11.77 2.74
CA SER A 180 -9.74 -12.92 1.90
C SER A 180 -10.76 -13.16 0.79
N PHE A 181 -12.06 -12.94 1.06
CA PHE A 181 -13.07 -12.96 0.01
C PHE A 181 -12.86 -11.87 -1.04
N THR A 182 -12.51 -10.64 -0.62
CA THR A 182 -12.21 -9.55 -1.55
C THR A 182 -11.00 -9.87 -2.43
N SER A 183 -9.91 -10.36 -1.83
CA SER A 183 -8.71 -10.77 -2.57
C SER A 183 -8.98 -11.92 -3.53
N LYS A 184 -9.81 -12.91 -3.12
CA LYS A 184 -10.24 -13.99 -3.99
C LYS A 184 -11.05 -13.47 -5.19
N GLY A 185 -11.96 -12.53 -4.94
CA GLY A 185 -12.73 -11.86 -6.00
C GLY A 185 -11.82 -11.13 -7.00
N HIS A 186 -10.74 -10.49 -6.55
CA HIS A 186 -9.76 -9.86 -7.43
C HIS A 186 -9.04 -10.89 -8.31
N ALA A 187 -8.58 -12.00 -7.74
CA ALA A 187 -7.93 -13.07 -8.50
C ALA A 187 -8.88 -13.67 -9.55
N GLN A 188 -10.14 -13.96 -9.15
CA GLN A 188 -11.16 -14.50 -10.03
C GLN A 188 -11.52 -13.53 -11.17
N LYS A 189 -11.63 -12.24 -10.87
CA LYS A 189 -11.85 -11.19 -11.89
C LYS A 189 -10.74 -11.20 -12.94
N THR A 190 -9.49 -11.26 -12.51
CA THR A 190 -8.33 -11.28 -13.41
C THR A 190 -8.32 -12.51 -14.31
N LEU A 191 -8.78 -13.66 -13.82
CA LEU A 191 -8.96 -14.89 -14.61
C LEU A 191 -10.24 -14.90 -15.49
N GLY A 192 -11.01 -13.80 -15.54
CA GLY A 192 -12.26 -13.73 -16.29
C GLY A 192 -13.43 -14.49 -15.65
N GLN A 193 -13.28 -14.99 -14.43
CA GLN A 193 -14.31 -15.73 -13.69
C GLN A 193 -15.31 -14.76 -13.02
N THR A 194 -16.00 -13.96 -13.81
CA THR A 194 -16.81 -12.83 -13.33
C THR A 194 -17.88 -13.23 -12.33
N ASP A 195 -18.64 -14.31 -12.59
CA ASP A 195 -19.71 -14.76 -11.69
C ASP A 195 -19.18 -15.22 -10.32
N GLN A 196 -17.99 -15.82 -10.31
CA GLN A 196 -17.34 -16.22 -9.06
C GLN A 196 -16.80 -15.01 -8.30
N ALA A 197 -16.24 -14.03 -9.00
CA ALA A 197 -15.78 -12.78 -8.41
C ALA A 197 -16.95 -12.02 -7.75
N ILE A 198 -18.12 -11.94 -8.41
CA ILE A 198 -19.33 -11.35 -7.84
C ILE A 198 -19.70 -12.04 -6.52
N LYS A 199 -19.76 -13.37 -6.49
CA LYS A 199 -20.09 -14.13 -5.28
C LYS A 199 -19.07 -13.87 -4.15
N SER A 200 -17.80 -13.77 -4.48
CA SER A 200 -16.75 -13.49 -3.51
C SER A 200 -16.88 -12.08 -2.92
N TYR A 201 -17.10 -11.04 -3.73
CA TYR A 201 -17.35 -9.68 -3.23
C TYR A 201 -18.65 -9.57 -2.43
N GLN A 202 -19.72 -10.28 -2.84
CA GLN A 202 -20.96 -10.35 -2.08
C GLN A 202 -20.75 -11.01 -0.72
N SER A 203 -19.95 -12.08 -0.62
CA SER A 203 -19.61 -12.70 0.64
C SER A 203 -18.85 -11.74 1.54
N ALA A 204 -17.91 -10.95 0.99
CA ALA A 204 -17.15 -9.96 1.74
C ALA A 204 -18.07 -8.90 2.39
N TYR A 205 -18.95 -8.25 1.64
CA TYR A 205 -19.81 -7.21 2.20
C TYR A 205 -20.93 -7.76 3.11
N LYS A 206 -21.40 -9.00 2.90
CA LYS A 206 -22.35 -9.66 3.80
C LYS A 206 -21.75 -9.90 5.19
N ILE A 207 -20.44 -10.19 5.25
CA ILE A 207 -19.70 -10.34 6.51
C ILE A 207 -19.45 -8.98 7.14
N LYS A 208 -19.03 -8.00 6.35
CA LYS A 208 -18.70 -6.66 6.79
C LYS A 208 -19.37 -5.63 5.88
N SER A 209 -20.54 -5.15 6.29
CA SER A 209 -21.40 -4.25 5.49
C SER A 209 -20.78 -2.87 5.23
N ASP A 210 -19.81 -2.45 6.03
CA ASP A 210 -19.06 -1.19 5.87
C ASP A 210 -17.73 -1.37 5.11
N HIS A 211 -17.54 -2.51 4.44
CA HIS A 211 -16.38 -2.76 3.59
C HIS A 211 -16.59 -2.19 2.18
N GLY A 212 -16.28 -0.92 2.01
CA GLY A 212 -16.51 -0.18 0.76
C GLY A 212 -15.79 -0.76 -0.46
N GLU A 213 -14.61 -1.38 -0.26
CA GLU A 213 -13.84 -1.98 -1.35
C GLU A 213 -14.59 -3.09 -2.09
N ALA A 214 -15.42 -3.88 -1.40
CA ALA A 214 -16.22 -4.93 -2.04
C ALA A 214 -17.28 -4.33 -2.98
N PHE A 215 -17.96 -3.27 -2.57
CA PHE A 215 -18.95 -2.56 -3.40
C PHE A 215 -18.28 -1.85 -4.58
N PHE A 216 -17.17 -1.19 -4.36
CA PHE A 216 -16.38 -0.57 -5.42
C PHE A 216 -15.89 -1.60 -6.46
N SER A 217 -15.48 -2.78 -6.00
CA SER A 217 -15.02 -3.86 -6.87
C SER A 217 -16.17 -4.43 -7.72
N LEU A 218 -17.37 -4.54 -7.16
CA LEU A 218 -18.59 -4.90 -7.90
C LEU A 218 -18.95 -3.85 -8.96
N ALA A 219 -18.93 -2.56 -8.58
CA ALA A 219 -19.15 -1.45 -9.51
C ALA A 219 -18.18 -1.50 -10.70
N ASN A 220 -16.91 -1.76 -10.44
CA ASN A 220 -15.85 -1.85 -11.46
C ASN A 220 -15.97 -3.06 -12.41
N LEU A 221 -16.86 -4.00 -12.16
CA LEU A 221 -17.13 -5.07 -13.13
C LEU A 221 -17.95 -4.55 -14.32
N LYS A 222 -18.61 -3.39 -14.19
CA LYS A 222 -19.47 -2.73 -15.21
C LYS A 222 -20.67 -3.55 -15.69
N THR A 223 -20.70 -4.84 -15.40
CA THR A 223 -21.78 -5.79 -15.73
C THR A 223 -22.67 -6.09 -14.54
N TYR A 224 -22.27 -5.61 -13.34
CA TYR A 224 -23.03 -5.81 -12.11
C TYR A 224 -24.07 -4.70 -11.95
N SER A 225 -25.32 -5.10 -11.76
CA SER A 225 -26.41 -4.17 -11.44
C SER A 225 -26.75 -4.29 -9.96
N PHE A 226 -26.63 -3.19 -9.24
CA PHE A 226 -26.97 -3.16 -7.82
C PHE A 226 -28.48 -3.23 -7.61
N SER A 227 -28.92 -4.00 -6.63
CA SER A 227 -30.32 -4.00 -6.18
C SER A 227 -30.65 -2.70 -5.43
N SER A 228 -31.94 -2.39 -5.32
CA SER A 228 -32.40 -1.23 -4.53
C SER A 228 -32.00 -1.34 -3.06
N GLU A 229 -31.91 -2.55 -2.52
CA GLU A 229 -31.47 -2.80 -1.14
C GLU A 229 -29.98 -2.47 -0.97
N GLU A 230 -29.11 -2.94 -1.88
CA GLU A 230 -27.69 -2.65 -1.87
C GLU A 230 -27.43 -1.14 -2.04
N LEU A 231 -28.16 -0.49 -2.94
CA LEU A 231 -28.05 0.94 -3.19
C LEU A 231 -28.43 1.76 -1.95
N ASN A 232 -29.55 1.43 -1.31
CA ASN A 232 -29.96 2.06 -0.06
C ASN A 232 -28.96 1.78 1.07
N GLY A 233 -28.46 0.56 1.16
CA GLY A 233 -27.41 0.19 2.12
C GLY A 233 -26.16 1.06 1.98
N MET A 234 -25.66 1.25 0.75
CA MET A 234 -24.52 2.13 0.48
C MET A 234 -24.83 3.60 0.84
N ARG A 235 -26.04 4.10 0.54
CA ARG A 235 -26.48 5.46 0.91
C ARG A 235 -26.45 5.68 2.44
N GLU A 236 -26.80 4.65 3.22
CA GLU A 236 -26.73 4.74 4.69
C GLU A 236 -25.28 4.68 5.19
N GLN A 237 -24.41 3.86 4.58
CA GLN A 237 -23.02 3.80 4.99
C GLN A 237 -22.28 5.14 4.84
N VAL A 238 -22.49 5.87 3.75
CA VAL A 238 -21.81 7.17 3.54
C VAL A 238 -22.21 8.27 4.53
N LYS A 239 -23.35 8.10 5.23
CA LYS A 239 -23.81 9.04 6.28
C LYS A 239 -23.08 8.84 7.61
N ARG A 240 -22.46 7.68 7.81
CA ARG A 240 -21.79 7.33 9.05
C ARG A 240 -20.56 8.20 9.28
N ILE A 241 -20.37 8.66 10.53
CA ILE A 241 -19.24 9.48 10.94
C ILE A 241 -18.01 8.60 11.21
N ASP A 242 -18.24 7.38 11.68
CA ASP A 242 -17.20 6.42 12.08
C ASP A 242 -16.64 5.61 10.91
N LEU A 243 -17.17 5.79 9.69
CA LEU A 243 -16.66 5.12 8.49
C LEU A 243 -15.27 5.67 8.12
N SER A 244 -14.32 4.77 7.81
CA SER A 244 -12.99 5.16 7.35
C SER A 244 -13.08 6.01 6.07
N LEU A 245 -12.19 7.00 5.91
CA LEU A 245 -12.16 7.83 4.69
C LEU A 245 -11.92 6.98 3.44
N ARG A 246 -11.17 5.88 3.56
CA ARG A 246 -10.94 4.92 2.49
C ARG A 246 -12.25 4.26 2.05
N ASP A 247 -12.97 3.64 2.98
CA ASP A 247 -14.25 2.98 2.67
C ASP A 247 -15.28 3.98 2.20
N LYS A 248 -15.33 5.18 2.82
CA LYS A 248 -16.21 6.26 2.40
C LYS A 248 -15.99 6.67 0.95
N SER A 249 -14.72 6.79 0.52
CA SER A 249 -14.41 7.08 -0.89
C SER A 249 -14.86 5.95 -1.83
N TYR A 250 -14.67 4.70 -1.43
CA TYR A 250 -15.11 3.54 -2.20
C TYR A 250 -16.63 3.49 -2.35
N PHE A 251 -17.39 3.74 -1.28
CA PHE A 251 -18.85 3.82 -1.36
C PHE A 251 -19.31 4.96 -2.26
N HIS A 252 -18.68 6.12 -2.21
CA HIS A 252 -19.02 7.21 -3.11
C HIS A 252 -18.80 6.83 -4.58
N PHE A 253 -17.71 6.19 -4.95
CA PHE A 253 -17.48 5.75 -6.31
C PHE A 253 -18.42 4.60 -6.74
N ALA A 254 -18.74 3.68 -5.83
CA ALA A 254 -19.73 2.62 -6.11
C ALA A 254 -21.12 3.19 -6.32
N LEU A 255 -21.56 4.13 -5.47
CA LEU A 255 -22.83 4.85 -5.60
C LEU A 255 -22.90 5.65 -6.92
N ALA A 256 -21.82 6.34 -7.28
CA ALA A 256 -21.77 7.07 -8.52
C ALA A 256 -22.09 6.19 -9.72
N GLN A 257 -21.44 5.03 -9.82
CA GLN A 257 -21.67 4.08 -10.90
C GLN A 257 -23.07 3.44 -10.84
N ALA A 258 -23.54 3.12 -9.62
CA ALA A 258 -24.89 2.57 -9.44
C ALA A 258 -25.97 3.59 -9.86
N CYS A 259 -25.87 4.85 -9.45
CA CYS A 259 -26.82 5.92 -9.83
C CYS A 259 -26.75 6.21 -11.34
N GLU A 260 -25.55 6.23 -11.94
CA GLU A 260 -25.38 6.38 -13.38
C GLU A 260 -26.13 5.26 -14.15
N SER A 261 -26.03 4.02 -13.68
CA SER A 261 -26.67 2.87 -14.34
C SER A 261 -28.21 2.91 -14.35
N ILE A 262 -28.81 3.65 -13.41
CA ILE A 262 -30.26 3.83 -13.30
C ILE A 262 -30.73 5.21 -13.77
N GLY A 263 -29.85 6.04 -14.33
CA GLY A 263 -30.14 7.35 -14.88
C GLY A 263 -30.24 8.50 -13.87
N GLU A 264 -29.81 8.29 -12.63
CA GLU A 264 -29.74 9.33 -11.57
C GLU A 264 -28.42 10.12 -11.69
N PHE A 265 -28.24 10.84 -12.80
CA PHE A 265 -26.96 11.47 -13.16
C PHE A 265 -26.50 12.57 -12.19
N ASP A 266 -27.44 13.38 -11.65
CA ASP A 266 -27.10 14.43 -10.69
C ASP A 266 -26.57 13.86 -9.38
N GLU A 267 -27.18 12.76 -8.90
CA GLU A 267 -26.72 12.06 -7.71
C GLU A 267 -25.39 11.37 -7.98
N ALA A 268 -25.22 10.74 -9.15
CA ALA A 268 -23.97 10.14 -9.57
C ALA A 268 -22.82 11.16 -9.56
N PHE A 269 -23.04 12.34 -10.14
CA PHE A 269 -22.04 13.41 -10.17
C PHE A 269 -21.69 13.91 -8.76
N SER A 270 -22.70 14.12 -7.90
CA SER A 270 -22.47 14.52 -6.49
C SER A 270 -21.63 13.48 -5.74
N HIS A 271 -21.81 12.19 -6.00
CA HIS A 271 -21.00 11.15 -5.41
C HIS A 271 -19.57 11.14 -5.95
N LEU A 272 -19.36 11.36 -7.26
CA LEU A 272 -18.03 11.53 -7.86
C LEU A 272 -17.27 12.70 -7.22
N GLU A 273 -17.92 13.85 -7.05
CA GLU A 273 -17.30 15.02 -6.41
C GLU A 273 -16.84 14.70 -4.97
N LYS A 274 -17.72 14.07 -4.16
CA LYS A 274 -17.41 13.69 -2.78
C LYS A 274 -16.27 12.68 -2.69
N GLY A 275 -16.30 11.65 -3.54
CA GLY A 275 -15.25 10.64 -3.61
C GLY A 275 -13.90 11.23 -4.02
N ASN A 276 -13.89 12.08 -5.07
CA ASN A 276 -12.70 12.77 -5.54
C ASN A 276 -12.18 13.77 -4.50
N LYS A 277 -13.05 14.50 -3.81
CA LYS A 277 -12.63 15.39 -2.72
C LYS A 277 -11.89 14.64 -1.63
N ILE A 278 -12.41 13.49 -1.16
CA ILE A 278 -11.73 12.66 -0.14
C ILE A 278 -10.35 12.23 -0.66
N LYS A 279 -10.24 11.81 -1.91
CA LYS A 279 -8.96 11.41 -2.51
C LYS A 279 -7.99 12.58 -2.64
N ASN A 280 -8.47 13.74 -3.07
CA ASN A 280 -7.67 14.94 -3.21
C ASN A 280 -7.14 15.42 -1.86
N ASP A 281 -7.98 15.45 -0.83
CA ASP A 281 -7.59 15.84 0.53
C ASP A 281 -6.52 14.90 1.14
N GLN A 282 -6.49 13.63 0.69
CA GLN A 282 -5.46 12.66 1.08
C GLN A 282 -4.20 12.71 0.21
N SER A 283 -4.30 13.28 -0.98
CA SER A 283 -3.15 13.41 -1.89
C SER A 283 -2.27 14.57 -1.45
N LYS A 284 -0.96 14.42 -1.63
CA LYS A 284 0.00 15.52 -1.47
C LYS A 284 0.23 16.26 -2.79
N TYR A 285 -0.76 16.21 -3.68
CA TYR A 285 -0.66 16.87 -4.98
C TYR A 285 -0.65 18.39 -4.80
N SER A 286 0.30 19.04 -5.45
CA SER A 286 0.38 20.49 -5.57
C SER A 286 0.74 20.81 -7.02
N ILE A 287 -0.03 21.70 -7.64
CA ILE A 287 0.21 22.16 -9.01
C ILE A 287 1.52 22.94 -9.10
N GLU A 288 1.83 23.73 -8.06
CA GLU A 288 3.06 24.52 -7.98
C GLU A 288 4.30 23.61 -7.95
N ARG A 289 4.20 22.49 -7.21
CA ARG A 289 5.27 21.50 -7.18
C ARG A 289 5.45 20.82 -8.53
N MET A 290 4.35 20.49 -9.19
CA MET A 290 4.37 19.83 -10.49
C MET A 290 4.96 20.75 -11.57
N ASP A 291 4.58 22.02 -11.57
CA ASP A 291 5.13 23.03 -12.46
C ASP A 291 6.64 23.23 -12.22
N ALA A 292 7.06 23.27 -10.94
CA ALA A 292 8.47 23.38 -10.59
C ALA A 292 9.28 22.14 -11.02
N GLU A 293 8.72 20.93 -10.89
CA GLU A 293 9.34 19.70 -11.36
C GLU A 293 9.46 19.68 -12.89
N LEU A 294 8.43 20.11 -13.60
CA LEU A 294 8.44 20.23 -15.06
C LEU A 294 9.49 21.27 -15.53
N GLN A 295 9.50 22.45 -14.92
CA GLN A 295 10.49 23.48 -15.26
C GLN A 295 11.92 23.00 -15.00
N ALA A 296 12.16 22.31 -13.89
CA ALA A 296 13.46 21.74 -13.59
C ALA A 296 13.90 20.68 -14.63
N GLN A 297 12.97 19.92 -15.21
CA GLN A 297 13.27 18.98 -16.29
C GLN A 297 13.61 19.75 -17.59
N ILE A 298 12.86 20.77 -17.93
CA ILE A 298 13.14 21.63 -19.10
C ILE A 298 14.52 22.26 -18.98
N ASP A 299 14.87 22.79 -17.80
CA ASP A 299 16.14 23.47 -17.55
C ASP A 299 17.36 22.52 -17.60
N VAL A 300 17.17 21.24 -17.42
CA VAL A 300 18.24 20.23 -17.42
C VAL A 300 18.35 19.48 -18.74
N CYS A 301 17.20 19.17 -19.37
CA CYS A 301 17.13 18.37 -20.60
C CYS A 301 17.17 19.30 -21.83
N ASP A 302 18.23 20.08 -21.94
CA ASP A 302 18.53 20.97 -23.06
C ASP A 302 19.35 20.25 -24.17
N GLU A 303 19.65 20.97 -25.27
CA GLU A 303 20.44 20.42 -26.38
C GLU A 303 21.86 20.03 -25.93
N ASP A 304 22.48 20.83 -25.04
CA ASP A 304 23.82 20.56 -24.53
C ASP A 304 23.83 19.27 -23.69
N PHE A 305 22.81 19.05 -22.84
CA PHE A 305 22.66 17.81 -22.06
C PHE A 305 22.61 16.58 -22.97
N PHE A 306 21.81 16.61 -24.05
CA PHE A 306 21.70 15.47 -24.97
C PHE A 306 22.94 15.32 -25.86
N SER A 307 23.64 16.42 -26.16
CA SER A 307 24.90 16.37 -26.92
C SER A 307 26.05 15.81 -26.05
N ASP A 308 26.11 16.17 -24.77
CA ASP A 308 27.13 15.75 -23.81
C ASP A 308 26.98 14.30 -23.32
N LEU A 309 25.75 13.73 -23.39
CA LEU A 309 25.50 12.34 -22.99
C LEU A 309 26.34 11.33 -23.79
N GLY A 310 26.91 11.73 -24.92
CA GLY A 310 27.77 10.91 -25.74
C GLY A 310 27.10 9.58 -26.17
N ILE A 311 27.89 8.64 -26.61
CA ILE A 311 27.45 7.27 -26.90
C ILE A 311 27.61 6.44 -25.61
N GLY A 312 27.13 6.97 -24.48
CA GLY A 312 27.06 6.27 -23.21
C GLY A 312 25.80 5.44 -23.12
N GLY A 313 25.85 4.36 -22.37
CA GLY A 313 24.72 3.48 -22.15
C GLY A 313 24.84 2.14 -22.87
N HIS A 314 23.90 1.25 -22.60
CA HIS A 314 23.90 -0.11 -23.16
C HIS A 314 23.42 -0.10 -24.61
N MET A 315 24.21 -0.66 -25.52
CA MET A 315 23.95 -0.65 -26.98
C MET A 315 22.92 -1.66 -27.45
N THR A 316 22.14 -2.28 -26.54
CA THR A 316 21.07 -3.19 -26.95
C THR A 316 19.96 -2.46 -27.69
N LYS A 317 19.39 -3.12 -28.69
CA LYS A 317 18.22 -2.65 -29.44
C LYS A 317 16.93 -3.38 -29.03
N ASP A 318 17.01 -4.23 -27.99
CA ASP A 318 15.90 -5.10 -27.61
C ASP A 318 14.73 -4.37 -26.94
N PRO A 319 14.94 -3.38 -26.02
CA PRO A 319 13.84 -2.67 -25.40
C PRO A 319 13.08 -1.77 -26.37
N ILE A 320 11.76 -1.92 -26.40
CA ILE A 320 10.84 -1.03 -27.09
C ILE A 320 10.07 -0.23 -26.04
N PHE A 321 10.26 1.10 -25.99
CA PHE A 321 9.56 1.96 -25.05
C PHE A 321 8.30 2.57 -25.68
N ILE A 322 7.16 2.37 -25.07
CA ILE A 322 5.89 2.99 -25.44
C ILE A 322 5.63 4.16 -24.50
N LEU A 323 5.64 5.36 -25.04
CA LEU A 323 5.46 6.60 -24.29
C LEU A 323 4.13 7.27 -24.68
N GLY A 324 3.44 7.82 -23.69
CA GLY A 324 2.20 8.54 -23.93
C GLY A 324 1.53 9.02 -22.64
N LEU A 325 0.57 9.90 -22.78
CA LEU A 325 -0.28 10.32 -21.67
C LEU A 325 -1.20 9.16 -21.26
N PRO A 326 -1.68 9.14 -19.99
CA PRO A 326 -2.72 8.21 -19.59
C PRO A 326 -3.90 8.22 -20.57
N ARG A 327 -4.42 7.05 -20.92
CA ARG A 327 -5.50 6.86 -21.91
C ARG A 327 -5.16 7.17 -23.37
N ALA A 328 -3.88 7.34 -23.74
CA ALA A 328 -3.42 7.54 -25.12
C ALA A 328 -3.41 6.25 -25.96
N GLY A 329 -3.76 5.10 -25.40
CA GLY A 329 -3.80 3.82 -26.10
C GLY A 329 -2.50 3.00 -26.02
N SER A 330 -1.62 3.30 -25.06
CA SER A 330 -0.35 2.59 -24.84
C SER A 330 -0.54 1.07 -24.71
N THR A 331 -1.53 0.63 -23.93
CA THR A 331 -1.86 -0.80 -23.80
C THR A 331 -2.28 -1.43 -25.14
N LEU A 332 -3.02 -0.72 -25.99
CA LEU A 332 -3.42 -1.22 -27.31
C LEU A 332 -2.20 -1.41 -28.21
N ILE A 333 -1.28 -0.44 -28.22
CA ILE A 333 -0.04 -0.52 -29.00
C ILE A 333 0.83 -1.67 -28.50
N GLU A 334 0.95 -1.84 -27.17
CA GLU A 334 1.65 -2.97 -26.56
C GLU A 334 1.08 -4.32 -27.04
N GLN A 335 -0.23 -4.49 -27.00
CA GLN A 335 -0.91 -5.70 -27.42
C GLN A 335 -0.72 -5.96 -28.93
N ILE A 336 -0.74 -4.93 -29.76
CA ILE A 336 -0.47 -5.05 -31.20
C ILE A 336 0.97 -5.54 -31.42
N LEU A 337 1.95 -4.95 -30.74
CA LEU A 337 3.35 -5.36 -30.87
C LEU A 337 3.57 -6.77 -30.31
N ALA A 338 3.01 -7.08 -29.17
CA ALA A 338 3.11 -8.40 -28.52
C ALA A 338 2.39 -9.53 -29.30
N SER A 339 1.59 -9.19 -30.32
CA SER A 339 1.02 -10.19 -31.22
C SER A 339 2.07 -10.75 -32.20
N HIS A 340 3.24 -10.11 -32.31
CA HIS A 340 4.34 -10.60 -33.13
C HIS A 340 5.17 -11.63 -32.38
N SER A 341 5.51 -12.76 -33.01
CA SER A 341 6.19 -13.89 -32.36
C SER A 341 7.61 -13.61 -31.81
N MET A 342 8.21 -12.47 -32.14
CA MET A 342 9.51 -12.05 -31.62
C MET A 342 9.46 -10.94 -30.60
N ILE A 343 8.26 -10.51 -30.18
CA ILE A 343 8.07 -9.40 -29.24
C ILE A 343 7.24 -9.90 -28.09
N ASP A 344 7.81 -9.78 -26.90
CA ASP A 344 7.11 -10.03 -25.65
C ASP A 344 6.55 -8.71 -25.10
N GLY A 345 5.25 -8.69 -24.79
CA GLY A 345 4.63 -7.59 -24.03
C GLY A 345 4.98 -7.74 -22.56
N THR A 346 5.54 -6.69 -22.00
CA THR A 346 5.72 -6.60 -20.55
C THR A 346 4.52 -5.88 -19.93
N LEU A 347 4.27 -6.07 -18.65
CA LEU A 347 3.32 -5.25 -17.95
C LEU A 347 3.86 -3.79 -17.84
N GLU A 348 3.01 -2.85 -17.43
CA GLU A 348 3.44 -1.48 -17.08
C GLU A 348 4.46 -1.54 -15.94
N LEU A 349 5.74 -1.65 -16.33
CA LEU A 349 6.83 -1.88 -15.40
C LEU A 349 7.23 -0.57 -14.72
N PRO A 350 7.36 -0.55 -13.41
CA PRO A 350 7.67 0.65 -12.65
C PRO A 350 9.16 0.99 -12.58
N ASN A 351 10.01 0.25 -13.27
CA ASN A 351 11.47 0.34 -13.18
C ASN A 351 11.98 1.75 -13.48
N ILE A 352 11.46 2.40 -14.53
CA ILE A 352 11.88 3.78 -14.88
C ILE A 352 11.48 4.76 -13.78
N LEU A 353 10.24 4.65 -13.25
CA LEU A 353 9.80 5.50 -12.16
C LEU A 353 10.61 5.25 -10.88
N SER A 354 10.95 3.99 -10.61
CA SER A 354 11.81 3.61 -9.47
C SER A 354 13.22 4.18 -9.60
N ILE A 355 13.81 4.13 -10.80
CA ILE A 355 15.12 4.75 -11.08
C ILE A 355 15.03 6.27 -10.89
N ALA A 356 14.03 6.93 -11.47
CA ALA A 356 13.83 8.38 -11.30
C ALA A 356 13.66 8.74 -9.82
N GLN A 357 12.95 7.95 -9.05
CA GLN A 357 12.77 8.14 -7.62
C GLN A 357 14.07 7.96 -6.83
N SER A 358 14.90 6.96 -7.19
CA SER A 358 16.22 6.77 -6.56
C SER A 358 17.18 7.93 -6.87
N LEU A 359 17.06 8.54 -8.05
CA LEU A 359 17.85 9.69 -8.45
C LEU A 359 17.39 11.02 -7.82
N ARG A 360 16.18 11.07 -7.27
CA ARG A 360 15.67 12.27 -6.57
C ARG A 360 16.51 12.61 -5.35
N GLY A 361 17.11 11.60 -4.71
CA GLY A 361 17.76 11.81 -3.43
C GLY A 361 16.76 12.24 -2.35
N ASP A 362 17.29 12.76 -1.25
CA ASP A 362 16.47 13.15 -0.11
C ASP A 362 15.65 14.43 -0.42
N ASP A 363 14.36 14.28 -0.61
CA ASP A 363 13.39 15.38 -0.67
C ASP A 363 13.14 15.88 0.77
N ILE A 364 14.07 16.65 1.29
CA ILE A 364 14.00 17.17 2.66
C ILE A 364 13.10 18.41 2.65
N TYR A 365 11.98 18.36 3.37
CA TYR A 365 11.07 19.48 3.65
C TYR A 365 10.41 20.14 2.42
N GLY A 366 9.98 19.32 1.44
CA GLY A 366 9.21 19.82 0.29
C GLY A 366 10.03 20.60 -0.72
N LYS A 367 11.35 20.56 -0.64
CA LYS A 367 12.23 21.06 -1.71
C LYS A 367 12.34 19.98 -2.80
N LEU A 368 12.45 20.42 -4.05
CA LEU A 368 12.78 19.54 -5.16
C LEU A 368 14.07 18.79 -4.83
N GLY A 369 14.04 17.46 -4.92
CA GLY A 369 15.22 16.64 -4.75
C GLY A 369 16.27 16.89 -5.87
N ASN A 370 17.35 16.11 -5.86
CA ASN A 370 18.43 16.28 -6.85
C ASN A 370 18.04 15.92 -8.29
N TYR A 371 16.98 15.15 -8.51
CA TYR A 371 16.45 14.88 -9.85
C TYR A 371 15.68 16.12 -10.36
N PRO A 372 15.86 16.54 -11.62
CA PRO A 372 16.60 15.88 -12.70
C PRO A 372 18.10 16.22 -12.76
N LYS A 373 18.63 17.13 -11.95
CA LYS A 373 20.05 17.54 -11.97
C LYS A 373 21.02 16.36 -11.79
N SER A 374 20.62 15.35 -10.99
CA SER A 374 21.40 14.14 -10.78
C SER A 374 21.65 13.32 -12.07
N MET A 375 20.83 13.51 -13.12
CA MET A 375 21.05 12.85 -14.40
C MET A 375 22.38 13.26 -15.06
N LYS A 376 22.85 14.51 -14.82
CA LYS A 376 24.15 14.99 -15.32
C LYS A 376 25.35 14.27 -14.72
N SER A 377 25.16 13.56 -13.61
CA SER A 377 26.22 12.78 -12.94
C SER A 377 26.15 11.28 -13.25
N LEU A 378 25.20 10.82 -14.08
CA LEU A 378 25.13 9.42 -14.48
C LEU A 378 26.30 9.15 -15.45
N THR A 379 27.17 8.24 -15.03
CA THR A 379 28.23 7.70 -15.89
C THR A 379 27.79 6.37 -16.47
N SER A 380 28.23 6.07 -17.69
CA SER A 380 27.99 4.80 -18.38
C SER A 380 28.56 3.59 -17.62
#